data_fa2277b456c876f6d5ec54253ff8d2eb
#
_entry.id   fa2277b456c876f6d5ec54253ff8d2eb
#
_cell.length_a   1.000
_cell.length_b   1.000
_cell.length_c   1.000
_cell.angle_alpha   90.00
_cell.angle_beta   90.00
_cell.angle_gamma   90.00
#
_symmetry.space_group_name_H-M   'P 1'
#
loop_
_entity.id
_entity.type
_entity.pdbx_description
1 polymer ?
#
loop_
_entity_poly.entity_id
_entity_poly.type
_entity_poly.pdbx_seq_one_letter_code
_entity_poly.pdbx_strand_id
1 'polypeptide(L)'
;MTNQELQSLKNRYDIIGNDPALNRALEVAVAVAPTDITVLVTGESGVGKENIPRIIHQNSPRRRGKYFAINCGAIPEGTIDSELFGHEKGSFTGAHEMRRGYFEEADGGTIFLDEIGELPMASQAKLLRVLQSGEFIRVGSSKVLKTDVRVIAATNVNLFHAVSKGKFREDLYYRLNAVTITMPSLRERAGDIALLFRKFSSDFSAKYGFARVVLTEDAAIMLSKYRWPGNIRQLKNVAETISALESGRMSPGSDKCIIDMDVLSRYIPREQPNLLPAMSPSYQETTETTAEREAIIRSIFQLKQDVEYLKKIVMEAGLMRGEAPAIAPPEQSQASVSQEVTKEIYEYEDDPEDQEYDVREPEDMSIKASNMELIEKVLRKHDGNRKAAAAELGISERTLYRKIKQIGK
;
A
#
# COMPACT_ATOMS: atom_id res chain seq x y z
N MET A 1 18.65 10.20 20.48
CA MET A 1 17.51 11.13 20.36
C MET A 1 16.68 11.08 21.63
N THR A 2 16.18 12.21 22.15
CA THR A 2 15.27 12.20 23.30
C THR A 2 13.87 11.74 22.88
N ASN A 3 13.06 11.25 23.84
CA ASN A 3 11.67 10.84 23.54
C ASN A 3 10.84 11.99 22.98
N GLN A 4 11.09 13.21 23.42
CA GLN A 4 10.38 14.41 22.95
C GLN A 4 10.76 14.76 21.50
N GLU A 5 12.03 14.65 21.14
CA GLU A 5 12.49 14.84 19.75
C GLU A 5 11.90 13.77 18.80
N LEU A 6 11.84 12.52 19.28
CA LEU A 6 11.25 11.41 18.53
C LEU A 6 9.76 11.63 18.28
N GLN A 7 9.03 12.10 19.31
CA GLN A 7 7.61 12.38 19.17
C GLN A 7 7.36 13.55 18.19
N SER A 8 8.17 14.62 18.29
CA SER A 8 8.10 15.75 17.35
C SER A 8 8.39 15.33 15.92
N LEU A 9 9.34 14.40 15.72
CA LEU A 9 9.63 13.81 14.42
C LEU A 9 8.43 13.03 13.89
N LYS A 10 7.84 12.15 14.72
CA LYS A 10 6.65 11.36 14.33
C LYS A 10 5.49 12.26 13.94
N ASN A 11 5.20 13.27 14.70
CA ASN A 11 4.11 14.21 14.41
C ASN A 11 4.34 14.95 13.08
N ARG A 12 5.58 15.35 12.78
CA ARG A 12 5.94 16.04 11.52
C ARG A 12 5.71 15.17 10.29
N TYR A 13 5.92 13.86 10.39
CA TYR A 13 5.81 12.93 9.26
C TYR A 13 4.57 12.04 9.33
N ASP A 14 3.63 12.35 10.23
CA ASP A 14 2.39 11.60 10.44
C ASP A 14 2.63 10.09 10.70
N ILE A 15 3.70 9.79 11.45
CA ILE A 15 4.09 8.42 11.80
C ILE A 15 3.49 8.05 13.15
N ILE A 16 2.63 7.05 13.15
CA ILE A 16 1.93 6.56 14.32
C ILE A 16 2.53 5.24 14.77
N GLY A 17 2.74 5.14 16.08
CA GLY A 17 3.24 3.95 16.72
C GLY A 17 4.32 4.24 17.75
N ASN A 18 4.44 3.36 18.75
CA ASN A 18 5.41 3.46 19.84
C ASN A 18 6.33 2.23 19.93
N ASP A 19 6.26 1.36 18.92
CA ASP A 19 7.07 0.16 18.87
C ASP A 19 8.58 0.49 18.90
N PRO A 20 9.39 -0.23 19.68
CA PRO A 20 10.83 0.01 19.80
C PRO A 20 11.60 -0.17 18.48
N ALA A 21 11.22 -1.13 17.62
CA ALA A 21 11.88 -1.36 16.34
C ALA A 21 11.61 -0.23 15.37
N LEU A 22 10.35 0.29 15.34
CA LEU A 22 9.99 1.50 14.59
C LEU A 22 10.80 2.70 15.10
N ASN A 23 10.86 2.91 16.41
CA ASN A 23 11.62 4.02 17.01
C ASN A 23 13.10 3.93 16.62
N ARG A 24 13.69 2.74 16.70
CA ARG A 24 15.08 2.49 16.30
C ARG A 24 15.32 2.82 14.83
N ALA A 25 14.41 2.43 13.93
CA ALA A 25 14.50 2.77 12.52
C ALA A 25 14.52 4.29 12.27
N LEU A 26 13.67 5.04 12.98
CA LEU A 26 13.62 6.51 12.92
C LEU A 26 14.90 7.15 13.47
N GLU A 27 15.42 6.65 14.58
CA GLU A 27 16.68 7.14 15.17
C GLU A 27 17.87 6.94 14.23
N VAL A 28 17.98 5.76 13.60
CA VAL A 28 19.02 5.51 12.61
C VAL A 28 18.86 6.41 11.40
N ALA A 29 17.64 6.65 10.93
CA ALA A 29 17.37 7.55 9.80
C ALA A 29 17.85 8.98 10.09
N VAL A 30 17.61 9.51 11.31
CA VAL A 30 18.09 10.84 11.71
C VAL A 30 19.60 10.84 11.88
N ALA A 31 20.19 9.80 12.49
CA ALA A 31 21.62 9.73 12.71
C ALA A 31 22.43 9.68 11.40
N VAL A 32 21.92 9.00 10.36
CA VAL A 32 22.59 8.90 9.06
C VAL A 32 22.32 10.12 8.16
N ALA A 33 21.30 10.93 8.46
CA ALA A 33 20.91 12.06 7.63
C ALA A 33 22.02 13.07 7.31
N PRO A 34 22.91 13.45 8.26
CA PRO A 34 24.01 14.40 7.99
C PRO A 34 25.09 13.87 7.04
N THR A 35 25.11 12.58 6.73
CA THR A 35 26.12 11.93 5.88
C THR A 35 25.61 11.71 4.46
N ASP A 36 26.51 11.47 3.50
CA ASP A 36 26.15 11.05 2.13
C ASP A 36 26.18 9.53 1.93
N ILE A 37 26.25 8.75 3.03
CA ILE A 37 26.27 7.29 2.98
C ILE A 37 24.96 6.77 2.37
N THR A 38 25.08 5.78 1.48
CA THR A 38 23.95 5.08 0.88
C THR A 38 23.17 4.31 1.96
N VAL A 39 21.85 4.39 1.91
CA VAL A 39 20.96 3.72 2.87
C VAL A 39 20.05 2.75 2.13
N LEU A 40 19.99 1.53 2.64
CA LEU A 40 19.06 0.49 2.19
C LEU A 40 17.93 0.34 3.22
N VAL A 41 16.70 0.65 2.83
CA VAL A 41 15.52 0.46 3.66
C VAL A 41 14.88 -0.87 3.32
N THR A 42 14.81 -1.78 4.28
CA THR A 42 14.20 -3.10 4.11
C THR A 42 12.90 -3.22 4.88
N GLY A 43 11.98 -4.05 4.41
CA GLY A 43 10.70 -4.31 5.08
C GLY A 43 9.62 -4.71 4.10
N GLU A 44 8.55 -5.30 4.59
CA GLU A 44 7.43 -5.78 3.78
C GLU A 44 6.73 -4.63 3.02
N SER A 45 5.95 -4.99 1.99
CA SER A 45 5.12 -4.00 1.29
C SER A 45 4.09 -3.38 2.24
N GLY A 46 3.88 -2.06 2.14
CA GLY A 46 2.87 -1.34 2.91
C GLY A 46 3.23 -1.05 4.38
N VAL A 47 4.51 -1.20 4.80
CA VAL A 47 4.96 -0.85 6.18
C VAL A 47 5.27 0.62 6.39
N GLY A 48 5.31 1.43 5.30
CA GLY A 48 5.63 2.87 5.34
C GLY A 48 7.10 3.18 5.11
N LYS A 49 7.81 2.40 4.27
CA LYS A 49 9.24 2.62 3.94
C LYS A 49 9.52 4.01 3.37
N GLU A 50 8.57 4.62 2.68
CA GLU A 50 8.65 5.92 2.03
C GLU A 50 8.89 7.10 3.00
N ASN A 51 8.60 6.93 4.28
CA ASN A 51 8.85 7.97 5.28
C ASN A 51 10.34 8.11 5.61
N ILE A 52 11.09 7.02 5.62
CA ILE A 52 12.52 7.02 5.97
C ILE A 52 13.35 7.91 5.04
N PRO A 53 13.26 7.80 3.69
CA PRO A 53 13.99 8.68 2.78
C PRO A 53 13.62 10.16 2.92
N ARG A 54 12.35 10.46 3.18
CA ARG A 54 11.89 11.85 3.43
C ARG A 54 12.53 12.41 4.69
N ILE A 55 12.57 11.63 5.79
CA ILE A 55 13.22 12.02 7.04
C ILE A 55 14.72 12.28 6.79
N ILE A 56 15.39 11.35 6.10
CA ILE A 56 16.82 11.48 5.79
C ILE A 56 17.09 12.74 4.96
N HIS A 57 16.35 12.95 3.89
CA HIS A 57 16.51 14.12 3.01
C HIS A 57 16.30 15.43 3.78
N GLN A 58 15.22 15.57 4.51
CA GLN A 58 14.86 16.81 5.20
C GLN A 58 15.79 17.15 6.38
N ASN A 59 16.46 16.15 6.97
CA ASN A 59 17.44 16.36 8.03
C ASN A 59 18.91 16.31 7.50
N SER A 60 19.11 16.32 6.18
CA SER A 60 20.43 16.30 5.51
C SER A 60 20.91 17.71 5.12
N PRO A 61 22.21 17.88 4.82
CA PRO A 61 22.74 19.08 4.16
C PRO A 61 22.02 19.37 2.83
N ARG A 62 21.52 18.33 2.14
CA ARG A 62 20.84 18.40 0.83
C ARG A 62 19.35 18.74 0.91
N ARG A 63 18.80 19.12 2.07
CA ARG A 63 17.37 19.41 2.30
C ARG A 63 16.76 20.48 1.41
N ARG A 64 17.60 21.36 0.82
CA ARG A 64 17.17 22.38 -0.14
C ARG A 64 17.32 21.93 -1.59
N GLY A 65 17.99 20.79 -1.83
CA GLY A 65 18.13 20.17 -3.15
C GLY A 65 16.86 19.45 -3.57
N LYS A 66 16.83 19.01 -4.82
CA LYS A 66 15.69 18.24 -5.33
C LYS A 66 15.61 16.87 -4.66
N TYR A 67 14.39 16.41 -4.42
CA TYR A 67 14.08 15.08 -3.94
C TYR A 67 13.20 14.36 -4.95
N PHE A 68 13.69 13.25 -5.51
CA PHE A 68 12.91 12.39 -6.40
C PHE A 68 12.65 11.05 -5.73
N ALA A 69 11.39 10.60 -5.75
CA ALA A 69 11.00 9.27 -5.33
C ALA A 69 10.54 8.48 -6.57
N ILE A 70 11.21 7.38 -6.85
CA ILE A 70 11.03 6.58 -8.07
C ILE A 70 10.73 5.16 -7.64
N ASN A 71 9.60 4.60 -8.08
CA ASN A 71 9.31 3.18 -7.92
C ASN A 71 9.81 2.43 -9.15
N CYS A 72 10.85 1.59 -8.98
CA CYS A 72 11.47 0.84 -10.07
C CYS A 72 10.53 -0.22 -10.66
N GLY A 73 9.63 -0.79 -9.85
CA GLY A 73 8.63 -1.77 -10.33
C GLY A 73 7.48 -1.17 -11.12
N ALA A 74 7.23 0.16 -10.98
CA ALA A 74 6.17 0.84 -11.70
C ALA A 74 6.59 1.31 -13.12
N ILE A 75 7.89 1.35 -13.41
CA ILE A 75 8.41 1.79 -14.71
C ILE A 75 8.68 0.54 -15.57
N PRO A 76 8.15 0.47 -16.81
CA PRO A 76 8.42 -0.64 -17.71
C PRO A 76 9.94 -0.81 -17.97
N GLU A 77 10.42 -2.05 -18.03
CA GLU A 77 11.84 -2.40 -18.26
C GLU A 77 12.43 -1.69 -19.48
N GLY A 78 11.67 -1.59 -20.58
CA GLY A 78 12.13 -0.94 -21.82
C GLY A 78 12.33 0.58 -21.72
N THR A 79 11.83 1.24 -20.68
CA THR A 79 11.90 2.71 -20.51
C THR A 79 12.68 3.14 -19.26
N ILE A 80 12.93 2.24 -18.31
CA ILE A 80 13.54 2.56 -17.03
C ILE A 80 14.92 3.22 -17.17
N ASP A 81 15.74 2.77 -18.13
CA ASP A 81 17.05 3.37 -18.40
C ASP A 81 16.93 4.81 -18.91
N SER A 82 15.95 5.06 -19.77
CA SER A 82 15.65 6.39 -20.31
C SER A 82 15.15 7.35 -19.23
N GLU A 83 14.32 6.87 -18.31
CA GLU A 83 13.82 7.68 -17.18
C GLU A 83 14.94 7.97 -16.16
N LEU A 84 15.74 6.97 -15.80
CA LEU A 84 16.81 7.14 -14.81
C LEU A 84 17.99 7.97 -15.34
N PHE A 85 18.49 7.65 -16.54
CA PHE A 85 19.75 8.20 -17.08
C PHE A 85 19.55 9.21 -18.21
N GLY A 86 18.31 9.34 -18.74
CA GLY A 86 17.99 10.19 -19.88
C GLY A 86 18.32 9.55 -21.22
N HIS A 87 17.92 10.21 -22.31
CA HIS A 87 18.17 9.73 -23.66
C HIS A 87 18.48 10.87 -24.64
N GLU A 88 19.25 10.55 -25.68
CA GLU A 88 19.46 11.44 -26.82
C GLU A 88 18.36 11.26 -27.86
N LYS A 89 18.17 12.28 -28.69
CA LYS A 89 17.23 12.23 -29.80
C LYS A 89 17.58 11.07 -30.74
N GLY A 90 16.57 10.25 -31.09
CA GLY A 90 16.71 9.12 -32.01
C GLY A 90 17.32 7.85 -31.40
N SER A 91 17.49 7.78 -30.08
CA SER A 91 18.08 6.62 -29.40
C SER A 91 17.20 5.36 -29.41
N PHE A 92 15.89 5.52 -29.59
CA PHE A 92 14.91 4.42 -29.75
C PHE A 92 13.68 4.94 -30.52
N THR A 93 12.81 4.03 -30.97
CA THR A 93 11.55 4.36 -31.64
C THR A 93 10.64 5.16 -30.70
N GLY A 94 10.45 6.45 -30.99
CA GLY A 94 9.68 7.39 -30.13
C GLY A 94 10.55 8.43 -29.42
N ALA A 95 11.87 8.35 -29.47
CA ALA A 95 12.79 9.39 -28.94
C ALA A 95 12.88 10.60 -29.88
N HIS A 96 11.80 11.39 -29.97
CA HIS A 96 11.72 12.54 -30.87
C HIS A 96 12.61 13.71 -30.43
N GLU A 97 12.83 13.84 -29.11
CA GLU A 97 13.62 14.88 -28.49
C GLU A 97 14.57 14.28 -27.45
N MET A 98 15.62 15.03 -27.09
CA MET A 98 16.50 14.67 -25.98
C MET A 98 15.78 14.94 -24.65
N ARG A 99 15.84 13.99 -23.69
CA ARG A 99 15.27 14.16 -22.36
C ARG A 99 16.30 13.86 -21.28
N ARG A 100 16.34 14.72 -20.26
CA ARG A 100 17.15 14.49 -19.06
C ARG A 100 16.57 13.39 -18.20
N GLY A 101 17.45 12.57 -17.63
CA GLY A 101 17.04 11.54 -16.66
C GLY A 101 17.04 12.05 -15.23
N TYR A 102 16.46 11.26 -14.33
CA TYR A 102 16.37 11.62 -12.91
C TYR A 102 17.73 11.87 -12.26
N PHE A 103 18.78 11.14 -12.63
CA PHE A 103 20.13 11.37 -12.10
C PHE A 103 20.73 12.71 -12.52
N GLU A 104 20.37 13.22 -13.68
CA GLU A 104 20.79 14.55 -14.13
C GLU A 104 19.98 15.66 -13.44
N GLU A 105 18.68 15.43 -13.26
CA GLU A 105 17.78 16.42 -12.65
C GLU A 105 17.95 16.54 -11.14
N ALA A 106 18.40 15.45 -10.50
CA ALA A 106 18.61 15.38 -9.05
C ALA A 106 19.98 15.85 -8.60
N ASP A 107 20.80 16.37 -9.49
CA ASP A 107 22.16 16.83 -9.16
C ASP A 107 22.15 17.79 -7.96
N GLY A 108 23.04 17.57 -6.98
CA GLY A 108 23.06 18.25 -5.70
C GLY A 108 21.97 17.83 -4.71
N GLY A 109 21.07 16.89 -5.08
CA GLY A 109 19.89 16.47 -4.34
C GLY A 109 19.94 15.03 -3.82
N THR A 110 18.75 14.42 -3.75
CA THR A 110 18.57 13.04 -3.26
C THR A 110 17.61 12.28 -4.17
N ILE A 111 17.96 11.04 -4.52
CA ILE A 111 17.09 10.08 -5.20
C ILE A 111 16.73 8.96 -4.24
N PHE A 112 15.45 8.67 -4.15
CA PHE A 112 14.90 7.49 -3.51
C PHE A 112 14.43 6.50 -4.56
N LEU A 113 15.01 5.29 -4.54
CA LEU A 113 14.67 4.17 -5.43
C LEU A 113 13.88 3.14 -4.63
N ASP A 114 12.56 3.11 -4.80
CA ASP A 114 11.72 2.08 -4.21
C ASP A 114 11.68 0.83 -5.08
N GLU A 115 11.49 -0.34 -4.46
CA GLU A 115 11.48 -1.64 -5.12
C GLU A 115 12.74 -1.89 -5.98
N ILE A 116 13.92 -1.57 -5.43
CA ILE A 116 15.21 -1.68 -6.14
C ILE A 116 15.49 -3.10 -6.65
N GLY A 117 14.89 -4.12 -6.04
CA GLY A 117 15.01 -5.52 -6.46
C GLY A 117 14.39 -5.81 -7.84
N GLU A 118 13.50 -4.93 -8.32
CA GLU A 118 12.85 -5.04 -9.64
C GLU A 118 13.67 -4.38 -10.77
N LEU A 119 14.80 -3.76 -10.43
CA LEU A 119 15.65 -3.08 -11.42
C LEU A 119 16.31 -4.12 -12.35
N PRO A 120 16.21 -3.98 -13.69
CA PRO A 120 16.88 -4.88 -14.64
C PRO A 120 18.40 -4.94 -14.46
N MET A 121 19.01 -6.08 -14.73
CA MET A 121 20.47 -6.30 -14.56
C MET A 121 21.34 -5.26 -15.32
N ALA A 122 20.91 -4.83 -16.51
CA ALA A 122 21.60 -3.79 -17.27
C ALA A 122 21.59 -2.43 -16.56
N SER A 123 20.42 -2.06 -15.98
CA SER A 123 20.24 -0.83 -15.22
C SER A 123 20.99 -0.87 -13.89
N GLN A 124 21.07 -2.04 -13.25
CA GLN A 124 21.87 -2.25 -12.04
C GLN A 124 23.35 -1.93 -12.27
N ALA A 125 23.91 -2.34 -13.41
CA ALA A 125 25.31 -2.02 -13.77
C ALA A 125 25.55 -0.50 -13.95
N LYS A 126 24.59 0.22 -14.55
CA LYS A 126 24.64 1.68 -14.69
C LYS A 126 24.51 2.39 -13.35
N LEU A 127 23.58 1.94 -12.50
CA LEU A 127 23.42 2.46 -11.15
C LEU A 127 24.69 2.29 -10.32
N LEU A 128 25.35 1.14 -10.41
CA LEU A 128 26.61 0.91 -9.72
C LEU A 128 27.66 1.95 -10.10
N ARG A 129 27.77 2.29 -11.39
CA ARG A 129 28.69 3.34 -11.86
C ARG A 129 28.36 4.70 -11.27
N VAL A 130 27.09 5.06 -11.16
CA VAL A 130 26.67 6.30 -10.48
C VAL A 130 27.09 6.27 -9.01
N LEU A 131 26.87 5.16 -8.30
CA LEU A 131 27.21 5.03 -6.88
C LEU A 131 28.72 5.02 -6.60
N GLN A 132 29.56 4.59 -7.57
CA GLN A 132 31.01 4.50 -7.43
C GLN A 132 31.73 5.80 -7.79
N SER A 133 31.39 6.38 -8.94
CA SER A 133 32.10 7.52 -9.51
C SER A 133 31.26 8.76 -9.76
N GLY A 134 29.94 8.69 -9.52
CA GLY A 134 28.99 9.75 -9.89
C GLY A 134 28.80 9.88 -11.39
N GLU A 135 29.24 8.90 -12.20
CA GLU A 135 29.21 8.97 -13.65
C GLU A 135 28.10 8.13 -14.25
N PHE A 136 27.49 8.65 -15.31
CA PHE A 136 26.49 7.93 -16.10
C PHE A 136 26.55 8.39 -17.57
N ILE A 137 25.84 7.65 -18.43
CA ILE A 137 25.76 7.92 -19.87
C ILE A 137 24.27 7.83 -20.25
N ARG A 138 23.77 8.79 -21.03
CA ARG A 138 22.42 8.75 -21.59
C ARG A 138 22.26 7.62 -22.59
N VAL A 139 21.05 7.11 -22.71
CA VAL A 139 20.71 6.12 -23.76
C VAL A 139 20.96 6.73 -25.14
N GLY A 140 21.72 6.01 -25.99
CA GLY A 140 22.09 6.49 -27.33
C GLY A 140 23.26 7.49 -27.38
N SER A 141 23.95 7.74 -26.26
CA SER A 141 25.11 8.63 -26.17
C SER A 141 26.40 7.87 -25.82
N SER A 142 27.54 8.42 -26.15
CA SER A 142 28.86 7.99 -25.63
C SER A 142 29.42 8.99 -24.62
N LYS A 143 28.75 10.14 -24.42
CA LYS A 143 29.23 11.21 -23.54
C LYS A 143 28.99 10.84 -22.07
N VAL A 144 30.09 10.84 -21.29
CA VAL A 144 30.01 10.66 -19.83
C VAL A 144 29.54 11.96 -19.19
N LEU A 145 28.51 11.85 -18.35
CA LEU A 145 27.97 12.91 -17.51
C LEU A 145 28.30 12.60 -16.05
N LYS A 146 28.34 13.63 -15.21
CA LYS A 146 28.61 13.51 -13.77
C LYS A 146 27.41 14.07 -12.99
N THR A 147 27.14 13.45 -11.86
CA THR A 147 26.13 13.90 -10.90
C THR A 147 26.65 13.71 -9.48
N ASP A 148 26.29 14.63 -8.60
CA ASP A 148 26.49 14.53 -7.16
C ASP A 148 25.14 14.32 -6.48
N VAL A 149 24.68 13.06 -6.42
CA VAL A 149 23.38 12.71 -5.88
C VAL A 149 23.50 11.72 -4.72
N ARG A 150 22.75 11.97 -3.65
CA ARG A 150 22.58 10.98 -2.58
C ARG A 150 21.53 9.95 -2.99
N VAL A 151 21.87 8.67 -2.89
CA VAL A 151 20.96 7.57 -3.22
C VAL A 151 20.47 6.88 -1.94
N ILE A 152 19.16 6.69 -1.83
CA ILE A 152 18.50 5.87 -0.80
C ILE A 152 17.69 4.83 -1.56
N ALA A 153 17.87 3.55 -1.23
CA ALA A 153 17.15 2.46 -1.87
C ALA A 153 16.19 1.79 -0.89
N ALA A 154 15.05 1.27 -1.38
CA ALA A 154 14.16 0.44 -0.58
C ALA A 154 13.82 -0.86 -1.31
N THR A 155 13.53 -1.89 -0.53
CA THR A 155 13.14 -3.19 -1.05
C THR A 155 12.20 -3.93 -0.09
N ASN A 156 11.32 -4.73 -0.66
CA ASN A 156 10.48 -5.70 0.05
C ASN A 156 10.97 -7.15 -0.11
N VAL A 157 11.97 -7.36 -0.98
CA VAL A 157 12.56 -8.68 -1.23
C VAL A 157 13.91 -8.83 -0.56
N ASN A 158 14.30 -10.06 -0.27
CA ASN A 158 15.64 -10.36 0.24
C ASN A 158 16.66 -10.28 -0.92
N LEU A 159 17.42 -9.16 -0.98
CA LEU A 159 18.41 -8.94 -2.04
C LEU A 159 19.55 -9.98 -2.00
N PHE A 160 19.96 -10.48 -0.83
CA PHE A 160 20.96 -11.53 -0.74
C PHE A 160 20.51 -12.81 -1.47
N HIS A 161 19.24 -13.17 -1.30
CA HIS A 161 18.64 -14.27 -2.05
C HIS A 161 18.49 -13.97 -3.55
N ALA A 162 18.22 -12.70 -3.93
CA ALA A 162 18.19 -12.29 -5.33
C ALA A 162 19.59 -12.38 -5.98
N VAL A 163 20.67 -12.07 -5.23
CA VAL A 163 22.06 -12.28 -5.67
C VAL A 163 22.33 -13.75 -5.92
N SER A 164 21.99 -14.65 -5.00
CA SER A 164 22.21 -16.09 -5.17
C SER A 164 21.47 -16.70 -6.37
N LYS A 165 20.37 -16.06 -6.80
CA LYS A 165 19.59 -16.44 -8.00
C LYS A 165 20.05 -15.73 -9.28
N GLY A 166 21.10 -14.92 -9.25
CA GLY A 166 21.58 -14.14 -10.39
C GLY A 166 20.62 -13.03 -10.87
N LYS A 167 19.63 -12.65 -10.04
CA LYS A 167 18.67 -11.58 -10.33
C LYS A 167 19.12 -10.20 -9.86
N PHE A 168 20.11 -10.16 -8.99
CA PHE A 168 20.72 -8.94 -8.48
C PHE A 168 22.23 -9.06 -8.45
N ARG A 169 22.95 -7.97 -8.78
CA ARG A 169 24.40 -7.96 -8.79
C ARG A 169 24.95 -7.89 -7.37
N GLU A 170 25.93 -8.72 -7.07
CA GLU A 170 26.57 -8.76 -5.76
C GLU A 170 27.31 -7.46 -5.42
N ASP A 171 28.02 -6.88 -6.40
CA ASP A 171 28.74 -5.62 -6.24
C ASP A 171 27.81 -4.45 -5.91
N LEU A 172 26.66 -4.37 -6.56
CA LEU A 172 25.64 -3.37 -6.27
C LEU A 172 25.02 -3.58 -4.88
N TYR A 173 24.76 -4.83 -4.51
CA TYR A 173 24.24 -5.17 -3.17
C TYR A 173 25.15 -4.61 -2.07
N TYR A 174 26.45 -4.90 -2.11
CA TYR A 174 27.38 -4.38 -1.10
C TYR A 174 27.49 -2.85 -1.12
N ARG A 175 27.36 -2.21 -2.27
CA ARG A 175 27.40 -0.76 -2.38
C ARG A 175 26.15 -0.09 -1.80
N LEU A 176 24.97 -0.71 -1.96
CA LEU A 176 23.70 -0.23 -1.40
C LEU A 176 23.59 -0.50 0.10
N ASN A 177 24.14 -1.63 0.56
CA ASN A 177 24.01 -2.13 1.92
C ASN A 177 25.05 -1.53 2.90
N ALA A 178 25.40 -0.25 2.72
CA ALA A 178 26.32 0.43 3.64
C ALA A 178 25.68 0.71 5.01
N VAL A 179 24.43 1.15 5.03
CA VAL A 179 23.59 1.26 6.23
C VAL A 179 22.23 0.67 5.92
N THR A 180 21.82 -0.34 6.70
CA THR A 180 20.49 -0.94 6.57
C THR A 180 19.54 -0.44 7.65
N ILE A 181 18.34 0.00 7.23
CA ILE A 181 17.23 0.36 8.12
C ILE A 181 16.10 -0.61 7.87
N THR A 182 15.78 -1.45 8.86
CA THR A 182 14.68 -2.41 8.76
C THR A 182 13.42 -1.83 9.37
N MET A 183 12.36 -1.76 8.56
CA MET A 183 11.03 -1.35 9.00
C MET A 183 10.25 -2.58 9.47
N PRO A 184 9.76 -2.58 10.74
CA PRO A 184 9.02 -3.72 11.26
C PRO A 184 7.69 -3.91 10.55
N SER A 185 7.29 -5.17 10.36
CA SER A 185 5.95 -5.52 9.88
C SER A 185 4.89 -5.15 10.92
N LEU A 186 3.65 -4.96 10.47
CA LEU A 186 2.57 -4.53 11.37
C LEU A 186 2.26 -5.57 12.46
N ARG A 187 2.41 -6.87 12.16
CA ARG A 187 2.24 -7.97 13.15
C ARG A 187 3.31 -7.97 14.26
N GLU A 188 4.51 -7.42 13.98
CA GLU A 188 5.58 -7.29 14.99
C GLU A 188 5.33 -6.11 15.93
N ARG A 189 4.42 -5.19 15.57
CA ARG A 189 4.01 -4.01 16.36
C ARG A 189 2.51 -3.99 16.62
N ALA A 190 1.99 -5.10 17.16
CA ALA A 190 0.55 -5.29 17.38
C ALA A 190 -0.09 -4.18 18.24
N GLY A 191 0.66 -3.59 19.18
CA GLY A 191 0.20 -2.46 19.98
C GLY A 191 -0.11 -1.18 19.20
N ASP A 192 0.48 -1.02 18.00
CA ASP A 192 0.25 0.15 17.16
C ASP A 192 -0.98 0.01 16.25
N ILE A 193 -1.54 -1.22 16.10
CA ILE A 193 -2.62 -1.51 15.15
C ILE A 193 -3.89 -0.72 15.50
N ALA A 194 -4.31 -0.77 16.76
CA ALA A 194 -5.51 -0.06 17.21
C ALA A 194 -5.35 1.47 17.11
N LEU A 195 -4.15 1.99 17.38
CA LEU A 195 -3.83 3.41 17.24
C LEU A 195 -3.92 3.87 15.78
N LEU A 196 -3.34 3.09 14.86
CA LEU A 196 -3.38 3.34 13.42
C LEU A 196 -4.82 3.30 12.89
N PHE A 197 -5.60 2.27 13.27
CA PHE A 197 -7.00 2.17 12.88
C PHE A 197 -7.80 3.40 13.31
N ARG A 198 -7.66 3.80 14.59
CA ARG A 198 -8.32 4.99 15.14
C ARG A 198 -7.96 6.26 14.37
N LYS A 199 -6.69 6.46 14.05
CA LYS A 199 -6.23 7.61 13.26
C LYS A 199 -6.86 7.60 11.86
N PHE A 200 -6.77 6.50 11.12
CA PHE A 200 -7.34 6.42 9.77
C PHE A 200 -8.84 6.64 9.74
N SER A 201 -9.57 6.07 10.71
CA SER A 201 -11.01 6.29 10.84
C SER A 201 -11.33 7.74 11.20
N SER A 202 -10.55 8.36 12.08
CA SER A 202 -10.71 9.77 12.45
C SER A 202 -10.43 10.71 11.29
N ASP A 203 -9.34 10.47 10.52
CA ASP A 203 -8.99 11.26 9.35
C ASP A 203 -10.08 11.16 8.26
N PHE A 204 -10.61 9.95 8.06
CA PHE A 204 -11.69 9.73 7.11
C PHE A 204 -12.97 10.48 7.54
N SER A 205 -13.33 10.41 8.83
CA SER A 205 -14.47 11.12 9.38
C SER A 205 -14.33 12.64 9.22
N ALA A 206 -13.18 13.18 9.55
CA ALA A 206 -12.89 14.60 9.42
C ALA A 206 -12.95 15.08 7.95
N LYS A 207 -12.44 14.26 7.02
CA LYS A 207 -12.40 14.60 5.59
C LYS A 207 -13.77 14.58 4.92
N TYR A 208 -14.65 13.63 5.30
CA TYR A 208 -15.91 13.37 4.59
C TYR A 208 -17.15 13.70 5.40
N GLY A 209 -17.01 14.14 6.67
CA GLY A 209 -18.15 14.50 7.53
C GLY A 209 -18.95 13.29 8.02
N PHE A 210 -18.35 12.09 8.08
CA PHE A 210 -18.99 10.89 8.58
C PHE A 210 -18.87 10.77 10.11
N ALA A 211 -19.73 9.95 10.74
CA ALA A 211 -19.61 9.62 12.14
C ALA A 211 -18.28 8.90 12.42
N ARG A 212 -17.66 9.20 13.56
CA ARG A 212 -16.39 8.59 13.97
C ARG A 212 -16.58 7.11 14.31
N VAL A 213 -15.78 6.23 13.72
CA VAL A 213 -15.78 4.80 14.03
C VAL A 213 -15.04 4.53 15.33
N VAL A 214 -15.68 3.79 16.23
CA VAL A 214 -15.12 3.33 17.51
C VAL A 214 -15.25 1.81 17.57
N LEU A 215 -14.16 1.10 17.82
CA LEU A 215 -14.16 -0.35 17.98
C LEU A 215 -14.54 -0.71 19.42
N THR A 216 -15.29 -1.82 19.58
CA THR A 216 -15.41 -2.48 20.87
C THR A 216 -14.07 -3.13 21.26
N GLU A 217 -13.90 -3.46 22.54
CA GLU A 217 -12.66 -4.09 23.04
C GLU A 217 -12.37 -5.42 22.32
N ASP A 218 -13.38 -6.27 22.15
CA ASP A 218 -13.26 -7.54 21.43
C ASP A 218 -12.87 -7.34 19.96
N ALA A 219 -13.45 -6.33 19.30
CA ALA A 219 -13.09 -5.96 17.94
C ALA A 219 -11.64 -5.46 17.87
N ALA A 220 -11.18 -4.66 18.82
CA ALA A 220 -9.79 -4.17 18.87
C ALA A 220 -8.79 -5.32 19.10
N ILE A 221 -9.13 -6.29 19.96
CA ILE A 221 -8.33 -7.50 20.17
C ILE A 221 -8.25 -8.34 18.89
N MET A 222 -9.38 -8.55 18.21
CA MET A 222 -9.41 -9.25 16.93
C MET A 222 -8.55 -8.57 15.88
N LEU A 223 -8.65 -7.25 15.75
CA LEU A 223 -7.87 -6.43 14.83
C LEU A 223 -6.36 -6.60 15.09
N SER A 224 -5.94 -6.61 16.36
CA SER A 224 -4.55 -6.73 16.77
C SER A 224 -3.97 -8.14 16.56
N LYS A 225 -4.80 -9.17 16.56
CA LYS A 225 -4.39 -10.57 16.33
C LYS A 225 -4.27 -10.93 14.84
N TYR A 226 -4.87 -10.16 13.94
CA TYR A 226 -4.77 -10.44 12.51
C TYR A 226 -3.37 -10.15 11.96
N ARG A 227 -2.88 -10.96 11.03
CA ARG A 227 -1.49 -10.93 10.53
C ARG A 227 -1.14 -9.73 9.66
N TRP A 228 -2.13 -9.09 9.04
CA TRP A 228 -1.98 -7.93 8.15
C TRP A 228 -0.92 -8.12 7.06
N PRO A 229 -1.10 -9.05 6.11
CA PRO A 229 -0.11 -9.32 5.06
C PRO A 229 0.18 -8.09 4.17
N GLY A 230 -0.77 -7.16 4.03
CA GLY A 230 -0.59 -5.87 3.37
C GLY A 230 -0.24 -4.72 4.32
N ASN A 231 0.09 -5.02 5.59
CA ASN A 231 0.56 -4.08 6.60
C ASN A 231 -0.35 -2.83 6.76
N ILE A 232 0.24 -1.65 6.90
CA ILE A 232 -0.49 -0.38 7.10
C ILE A 232 -1.39 -0.06 5.91
N ARG A 233 -0.97 -0.37 4.68
CA ARG A 233 -1.81 -0.12 3.48
C ARG A 233 -3.12 -0.89 3.55
N GLN A 234 -3.08 -2.16 3.96
CA GLN A 234 -4.28 -2.98 4.13
C GLN A 234 -5.13 -2.49 5.29
N LEU A 235 -4.52 -2.20 6.45
CA LEU A 235 -5.22 -1.68 7.62
C LEU A 235 -5.94 -0.36 7.31
N LYS A 236 -5.30 0.55 6.59
CA LYS A 236 -5.89 1.81 6.15
C LYS A 236 -7.11 1.58 5.26
N ASN A 237 -6.99 0.72 4.25
CA ASN A 237 -8.11 0.40 3.36
C ASN A 237 -9.30 -0.18 4.15
N VAL A 238 -9.06 -1.08 5.11
CA VAL A 238 -10.12 -1.65 5.96
C VAL A 238 -10.77 -0.56 6.82
N ALA A 239 -9.97 0.31 7.44
CA ALA A 239 -10.48 1.41 8.28
C ALA A 239 -11.33 2.40 7.46
N GLU A 240 -10.88 2.79 6.28
CA GLU A 240 -11.61 3.68 5.37
C GLU A 240 -12.90 3.03 4.86
N THR A 241 -12.85 1.73 4.49
CA THR A 241 -14.03 0.99 4.03
C THR A 241 -15.10 0.88 5.13
N ILE A 242 -14.70 0.53 6.35
CA ILE A 242 -15.63 0.48 7.49
C ILE A 242 -16.22 1.86 7.75
N SER A 243 -15.38 2.91 7.75
CA SER A 243 -15.84 4.27 7.98
C SER A 243 -16.84 4.73 6.91
N ALA A 244 -16.63 4.37 5.65
CA ALA A 244 -17.54 4.73 4.56
C ALA A 244 -18.89 3.97 4.63
N LEU A 245 -18.85 2.66 4.88
CA LEU A 245 -20.02 1.82 4.75
C LEU A 245 -20.88 1.77 6.02
N GLU A 246 -20.27 1.72 7.19
CA GLU A 246 -21.02 1.59 8.45
C GLU A 246 -21.44 2.97 8.99
N SER A 247 -20.59 3.99 8.90
CA SER A 247 -20.97 5.34 9.33
C SER A 247 -22.05 5.94 8.42
N GLY A 248 -22.05 5.61 7.12
CA GLY A 248 -23.08 6.04 6.18
C GLY A 248 -24.47 5.45 6.43
N ARG A 249 -24.58 4.37 7.21
CA ARG A 249 -25.85 3.73 7.62
C ARG A 249 -26.45 4.32 8.90
N MET A 250 -25.70 5.17 9.59
CA MET A 250 -26.15 5.78 10.84
C MET A 250 -27.17 6.89 10.57
N SER A 251 -28.07 7.09 11.54
CA SER A 251 -29.03 8.19 11.48
C SER A 251 -28.29 9.55 11.49
N PRO A 252 -28.78 10.57 10.74
CA PRO A 252 -28.21 11.90 10.78
C PRO A 252 -28.16 12.42 12.24
N GLY A 253 -26.97 12.84 12.69
CA GLY A 253 -26.75 13.35 14.05
C GLY A 253 -26.07 12.40 15.04
N SER A 254 -25.67 11.19 14.59
CA SER A 254 -24.84 10.30 15.42
C SER A 254 -23.38 10.66 15.30
N ASP A 255 -22.73 11.03 16.40
CA ASP A 255 -21.30 11.39 16.41
C ASP A 255 -20.37 10.17 16.35
N LYS A 256 -20.82 9.01 16.81
CA LYS A 256 -20.01 7.78 16.93
C LYS A 256 -20.72 6.58 16.28
N CYS A 257 -19.97 5.80 15.51
CA CYS A 257 -20.37 4.51 14.96
C CYS A 257 -19.61 3.39 15.69
N ILE A 258 -20.29 2.60 16.50
CA ILE A 258 -19.67 1.52 17.27
C ILE A 258 -19.61 0.26 16.40
N ILE A 259 -18.42 -0.30 16.25
CA ILE A 259 -18.15 -1.52 15.46
C ILE A 259 -17.78 -2.64 16.42
N ASP A 260 -18.58 -3.70 16.42
CA ASP A 260 -18.33 -4.93 17.14
C ASP A 260 -17.50 -5.94 16.34
N MET A 261 -17.19 -7.08 16.97
CA MET A 261 -16.39 -8.14 16.34
C MET A 261 -17.10 -8.75 15.12
N ASP A 262 -18.42 -8.87 15.14
CA ASP A 262 -19.19 -9.49 14.05
C ASP A 262 -19.21 -8.61 12.82
N VAL A 263 -19.40 -7.31 12.99
CA VAL A 263 -19.29 -6.33 11.90
C VAL A 263 -17.88 -6.28 11.37
N LEU A 264 -16.87 -6.16 12.25
CA LEU A 264 -15.45 -6.10 11.85
C LEU A 264 -15.04 -7.35 11.04
N SER A 265 -15.49 -8.53 11.42
CA SER A 265 -15.18 -9.80 10.76
C SER A 265 -15.58 -9.86 9.28
N ARG A 266 -16.54 -9.04 8.85
CA ARG A 266 -17.02 -8.94 7.47
C ARG A 266 -16.04 -8.17 6.57
N TYR A 267 -15.23 -7.30 7.16
CA TYR A 267 -14.29 -6.41 6.46
C TYR A 267 -12.85 -6.90 6.50
N ILE A 268 -12.50 -7.73 7.49
CA ILE A 268 -11.17 -8.35 7.54
C ILE A 268 -11.15 -9.48 6.49
N PRO A 269 -10.21 -9.44 5.53
CA PRO A 269 -10.07 -10.51 4.55
C PRO A 269 -9.82 -11.84 5.27
N ARG A 270 -10.61 -12.86 4.96
CA ARG A 270 -10.36 -14.19 5.50
C ARG A 270 -9.00 -14.65 4.97
N GLU A 271 -8.13 -15.09 5.88
CA GLU A 271 -6.92 -15.77 5.47
C GLU A 271 -7.34 -17.06 4.74
N GLN A 272 -7.37 -16.99 3.42
CA GLN A 272 -7.44 -18.22 2.64
C GLN A 272 -6.08 -18.88 2.81
N PRO A 273 -6.00 -20.09 3.37
CA PRO A 273 -4.75 -20.85 3.32
C PRO A 273 -4.39 -20.91 1.83
N ASN A 274 -3.21 -20.41 1.49
CA ASN A 274 -2.69 -20.14 0.15
C ASN A 274 -3.19 -21.16 -0.88
N LEU A 275 -4.27 -20.83 -1.58
CA LEU A 275 -4.74 -21.52 -2.79
C LEU A 275 -4.22 -20.81 -4.05
N LEU A 276 -3.41 -19.76 -3.90
CA LEU A 276 -2.58 -19.32 -5.00
C LEU A 276 -1.44 -20.34 -5.10
N PRO A 277 -1.29 -21.07 -6.22
CA PRO A 277 -0.06 -21.77 -6.47
C PRO A 277 1.03 -20.69 -6.37
N ALA A 278 1.89 -20.81 -5.36
CA ALA A 278 3.13 -20.07 -5.36
C ALA A 278 3.74 -20.35 -6.73
N MET A 279 3.86 -19.33 -7.58
CA MET A 279 4.80 -19.40 -8.69
C MET A 279 6.17 -19.52 -8.03
N SER A 280 6.48 -20.75 -7.66
CA SER A 280 7.79 -21.11 -7.16
C SER A 280 8.75 -20.85 -8.30
N PRO A 281 9.84 -20.08 -8.05
CA PRO A 281 10.91 -20.02 -9.02
C PRO A 281 11.42 -21.46 -9.18
N SER A 282 11.56 -21.84 -10.44
CA SER A 282 12.08 -23.11 -10.94
C SER A 282 13.14 -23.73 -10.03
N TYR A 283 12.73 -24.66 -9.19
CA TYR A 283 13.62 -25.77 -8.84
C TYR A 283 13.75 -26.61 -10.09
N GLN A 284 14.96 -27.01 -10.44
CA GLN A 284 15.19 -28.11 -11.36
C GLN A 284 14.51 -29.34 -10.75
N GLU A 285 13.32 -29.64 -11.27
CA GLU A 285 12.57 -30.85 -10.88
C GLU A 285 13.35 -32.05 -11.38
N THR A 286 13.83 -32.85 -10.45
CA THR A 286 14.10 -34.24 -10.73
C THR A 286 12.75 -34.89 -11.04
N THR A 287 12.73 -35.70 -12.11
CA THR A 287 11.54 -36.32 -12.73
C THR A 287 10.66 -37.13 -11.76
N GLU A 288 11.15 -37.45 -10.57
CA GLU A 288 10.43 -38.24 -9.54
C GLU A 288 9.41 -37.42 -8.77
N THR A 289 9.66 -36.12 -8.53
CA THR A 289 8.75 -35.23 -7.77
C THR A 289 7.53 -34.79 -8.54
N THR A 290 7.58 -34.79 -9.87
CA THR A 290 6.44 -34.46 -10.74
C THR A 290 5.36 -35.55 -10.74
N ALA A 291 5.77 -36.81 -10.75
CA ALA A 291 4.85 -37.96 -10.73
C ALA A 291 4.10 -38.06 -9.38
N GLU A 292 4.76 -37.78 -8.26
CA GLU A 292 4.12 -37.76 -6.93
C GLU A 292 3.12 -36.59 -6.79
N ARG A 293 3.46 -35.39 -7.29
CA ARG A 293 2.52 -34.27 -7.32
C ARG A 293 1.29 -34.52 -8.17
N GLU A 294 1.46 -35.09 -9.38
CA GLU A 294 0.34 -35.44 -10.21
C GLU A 294 -0.54 -36.53 -9.57
N ALA A 295 0.05 -37.50 -8.88
CA ALA A 295 -0.69 -38.51 -8.14
C ALA A 295 -1.52 -37.93 -7.01
N ILE A 296 -0.97 -36.94 -6.23
CA ILE A 296 -1.67 -36.24 -5.18
C ILE A 296 -2.82 -35.39 -5.76
N ILE A 297 -2.59 -34.67 -6.84
CA ILE A 297 -3.63 -33.85 -7.50
C ILE A 297 -4.76 -34.76 -8.03
N ARG A 298 -4.46 -35.90 -8.62
CA ARG A 298 -5.47 -36.86 -9.06
C ARG A 298 -6.28 -37.41 -7.87
N SER A 299 -5.62 -37.76 -6.77
CA SER A 299 -6.30 -38.23 -5.55
C SER A 299 -7.24 -37.19 -4.95
N ILE A 300 -6.84 -35.89 -4.92
CA ILE A 300 -7.69 -34.81 -4.46
C ILE A 300 -8.90 -34.60 -5.37
N PHE A 301 -8.72 -34.73 -6.68
CA PHE A 301 -9.81 -34.63 -7.66
C PHE A 301 -10.81 -35.77 -7.51
N GLN A 302 -10.31 -37.00 -7.30
CA GLN A 302 -11.13 -38.19 -7.05
C GLN A 302 -11.94 -38.02 -5.76
N LEU A 303 -11.29 -37.60 -4.68
CA LEU A 303 -11.95 -37.37 -3.40
C LEU A 303 -13.06 -36.31 -3.48
N LYS A 304 -12.83 -35.26 -4.28
CA LYS A 304 -13.87 -34.25 -4.52
C LYS A 304 -15.07 -34.79 -5.27
N GLN A 305 -14.85 -35.63 -6.28
CA GLN A 305 -15.94 -36.30 -7.01
C GLN A 305 -16.72 -37.24 -6.08
N ASP A 306 -16.02 -38.03 -5.24
CA ASP A 306 -16.64 -38.96 -4.30
C ASP A 306 -17.50 -38.23 -3.27
N VAL A 307 -17.03 -37.06 -2.77
CA VAL A 307 -17.78 -36.20 -1.85
C VAL A 307 -19.02 -35.61 -2.53
N GLU A 308 -18.93 -35.18 -3.79
CA GLU A 308 -20.09 -34.70 -4.55
C GLU A 308 -21.11 -35.82 -4.84
N TYR A 309 -20.61 -37.00 -5.16
CA TYR A 309 -21.44 -38.17 -5.35
C TYR A 309 -22.16 -38.59 -4.06
N LEU A 310 -21.46 -38.61 -2.93
CA LEU A 310 -22.07 -38.90 -1.63
C LEU A 310 -23.10 -37.82 -1.22
N LYS A 311 -22.82 -36.54 -1.49
CA LYS A 311 -23.81 -35.49 -1.29
C LYS A 311 -25.08 -35.69 -2.09
N LYS A 312 -24.92 -36.16 -3.35
CA LYS A 312 -26.06 -36.44 -4.23
C LYS A 312 -26.89 -37.60 -3.71
N ILE A 313 -26.24 -38.71 -3.29
CA ILE A 313 -26.92 -39.87 -2.68
C ILE A 313 -27.65 -39.47 -1.39
N VAL A 314 -27.03 -38.66 -0.51
CA VAL A 314 -27.66 -38.18 0.72
C VAL A 314 -28.87 -37.28 0.44
N MET A 315 -28.81 -36.46 -0.61
CA MET A 315 -29.96 -35.66 -1.04
C MET A 315 -31.06 -36.53 -1.70
N GLU A 316 -30.72 -37.49 -2.51
CA GLU A 316 -31.69 -38.41 -3.16
C GLU A 316 -32.30 -39.40 -2.17
N ALA A 317 -31.54 -39.82 -1.15
CA ALA A 317 -32.03 -40.72 -0.09
C ALA A 317 -32.96 -40.02 0.93
N GLY A 318 -33.22 -38.71 0.80
CA GLY A 318 -34.14 -37.99 1.67
C GLY A 318 -33.70 -37.86 3.15
N LEU A 319 -32.47 -38.19 3.47
CA LEU A 319 -31.93 -38.19 4.82
C LEU A 319 -31.75 -36.76 5.43
N MET A 320 -32.03 -35.71 4.65
CA MET A 320 -32.04 -34.31 5.09
C MET A 320 -33.50 -33.78 5.38
N ARG A 321 -34.50 -34.64 5.33
CA ARG A 321 -35.87 -34.36 5.81
C ARG A 321 -36.17 -35.20 7.07
N GLY A 322 -35.45 -34.91 8.14
CA GLY A 322 -35.69 -35.51 9.43
C GLY A 322 -35.70 -34.44 10.49
N GLU A 323 -36.88 -34.21 11.06
CA GLU A 323 -37.03 -33.45 12.28
C GLU A 323 -36.08 -33.98 13.35
N ALA A 324 -35.24 -33.11 13.88
CA ALA A 324 -34.41 -33.45 15.04
C ALA A 324 -35.32 -33.71 16.25
N PRO A 325 -35.17 -34.84 16.95
CA PRO A 325 -35.87 -35.03 18.22
C PRO A 325 -35.34 -34.02 19.22
N ALA A 326 -36.27 -33.28 19.85
CA ALA A 326 -36.00 -32.34 20.93
C ALA A 326 -35.40 -33.10 22.11
N ILE A 327 -34.12 -32.92 22.37
CA ILE A 327 -33.48 -33.32 23.62
C ILE A 327 -33.67 -32.16 24.60
N ALA A 328 -34.48 -32.40 25.66
CA ALA A 328 -34.69 -31.49 26.77
C ALA A 328 -33.35 -31.25 27.50
N PRO A 329 -33.03 -30.02 27.88
CA PRO A 329 -31.84 -29.74 28.68
C PRO A 329 -32.06 -30.19 30.15
N PRO A 330 -31.02 -30.69 30.83
CA PRO A 330 -31.11 -30.98 32.26
C PRO A 330 -31.21 -29.68 33.05
N GLU A 331 -32.11 -29.66 34.03
CA GLU A 331 -32.26 -28.61 35.05
C GLU A 331 -30.93 -28.37 35.77
N GLN A 332 -30.45 -27.16 35.71
CA GLN A 332 -29.39 -26.67 36.60
C GLN A 332 -29.95 -25.60 37.52
N SER A 333 -29.83 -25.92 38.79
CA SER A 333 -30.19 -25.13 39.96
C SER A 333 -29.55 -23.74 39.94
N GLN A 334 -30.36 -22.77 40.28
CA GLN A 334 -30.02 -21.37 40.54
C GLN A 334 -29.02 -21.23 41.70
N ALA A 335 -27.90 -20.58 41.45
CA ALA A 335 -27.17 -19.88 42.49
C ALA A 335 -26.89 -18.47 41.96
N SER A 336 -27.60 -17.53 42.54
CA SER A 336 -27.46 -16.09 42.33
C SER A 336 -26.14 -15.58 42.89
N VAL A 337 -25.29 -15.00 42.05
CA VAL A 337 -24.28 -14.04 42.48
C VAL A 337 -24.34 -12.84 41.55
N SER A 338 -24.89 -11.75 42.08
CA SER A 338 -24.86 -10.42 41.49
C SER A 338 -23.41 -9.89 41.52
N GLN A 339 -22.84 -9.64 40.39
CA GLN A 339 -21.72 -8.70 40.25
C GLN A 339 -22.04 -7.74 39.12
N GLU A 340 -22.36 -6.51 39.51
CA GLU A 340 -22.32 -5.33 38.65
C GLU A 340 -20.88 -5.12 38.16
N VAL A 341 -20.66 -5.33 36.88
CA VAL A 341 -19.40 -4.88 36.23
C VAL A 341 -19.70 -3.50 35.65
N THR A 342 -19.25 -2.50 36.36
CA THR A 342 -19.17 -1.11 35.90
C THR A 342 -18.35 -1.04 34.60
N LYS A 343 -18.99 -0.63 33.51
CA LYS A 343 -18.33 -0.28 32.24
C LYS A 343 -17.59 1.04 32.46
N GLU A 344 -16.28 1.00 32.63
CA GLU A 344 -15.44 2.18 32.50
C GLU A 344 -15.30 2.54 31.01
N ILE A 345 -15.98 3.61 30.63
CA ILE A 345 -15.81 4.28 29.35
C ILE A 345 -14.61 5.22 29.50
N TYR A 346 -13.51 4.93 28.83
CA TYR A 346 -12.39 5.87 28.76
C TYR A 346 -12.77 7.02 27.83
N GLU A 347 -13.19 8.15 28.41
CA GLU A 347 -13.25 9.44 27.75
C GLU A 347 -11.84 10.07 27.76
N TYR A 348 -11.34 10.39 26.56
CA TYR A 348 -10.15 11.22 26.40
C TYR A 348 -10.60 12.62 26.03
N GLU A 349 -10.20 13.59 26.86
CA GLU A 349 -10.39 15.01 26.62
C GLU A 349 -9.58 15.46 25.40
N ASP A 350 -10.22 16.23 24.52
CA ASP A 350 -9.61 16.89 23.37
C ASP A 350 -8.93 18.19 23.86
N ASP A 351 -7.65 18.34 23.50
CA ASP A 351 -6.93 19.61 23.66
C ASP A 351 -7.05 20.41 22.35
N PRO A 352 -7.54 21.63 22.37
CA PRO A 352 -7.78 22.41 21.17
C PRO A 352 -6.60 23.35 20.86
N GLU A 353 -5.81 23.05 19.84
CA GLU A 353 -5.04 24.07 19.12
C GLU A 353 -5.01 23.74 17.62
N ASP A 354 -6.04 24.23 16.91
CA ASP A 354 -6.07 24.29 15.44
C ASP A 354 -5.31 25.53 14.96
N GLN A 355 -4.25 25.33 14.18
CA GLN A 355 -3.71 26.36 13.29
C GLN A 355 -3.97 25.94 11.84
N GLU A 356 -4.79 26.74 11.16
CA GLU A 356 -5.09 26.68 9.74
C GLU A 356 -3.82 26.79 8.88
N TYR A 357 -3.61 25.83 7.97
CA TYR A 357 -2.72 25.97 6.83
C TYR A 357 -3.46 25.73 5.52
N ASP A 358 -3.45 26.73 4.69
CA ASP A 358 -3.99 26.84 3.33
C ASP A 358 -3.29 25.82 2.39
N VAL A 359 -4.02 24.79 1.90
CA VAL A 359 -3.52 23.76 0.99
C VAL A 359 -4.19 23.92 -0.36
N ARG A 360 -3.42 24.36 -1.34
CA ARG A 360 -3.82 24.35 -2.76
C ARG A 360 -3.85 22.91 -3.29
N GLU A 361 -4.99 22.50 -3.85
CA GLU A 361 -5.23 21.19 -4.44
C GLU A 361 -4.45 20.97 -5.75
N PRO A 362 -3.89 19.77 -6.01
CA PRO A 362 -3.41 19.40 -7.34
C PRO A 362 -4.58 18.87 -8.20
N GLU A 363 -4.71 19.40 -9.40
CA GLU A 363 -5.72 19.02 -10.39
C GLU A 363 -5.54 17.58 -10.92
N ASP A 364 -6.59 16.79 -10.79
CA ASP A 364 -6.67 15.38 -11.18
C ASP A 364 -7.04 15.23 -12.66
N MET A 365 -6.08 14.82 -13.52
CA MET A 365 -6.27 14.70 -14.98
C MET A 365 -7.03 13.43 -15.44
N SER A 366 -7.19 12.43 -14.59
CA SER A 366 -7.83 11.14 -14.90
C SER A 366 -9.36 11.23 -15.00
N ILE A 367 -10.00 12.08 -14.19
CA ILE A 367 -11.46 12.27 -14.18
C ILE A 367 -11.95 13.04 -15.41
N LYS A 368 -11.11 13.84 -16.06
CA LYS A 368 -11.48 14.64 -17.24
C LYS A 368 -11.71 13.77 -18.48
N ALA A 369 -10.91 12.73 -18.71
CA ALA A 369 -11.05 11.85 -19.87
C ALA A 369 -12.33 11.00 -19.82
N SER A 370 -12.62 10.39 -18.67
CA SER A 370 -13.84 9.59 -18.48
C SER A 370 -15.14 10.40 -18.57
N ASN A 371 -15.10 11.66 -18.08
CA ASN A 371 -16.23 12.59 -18.21
C ASN A 371 -16.46 13.08 -19.64
N MET A 372 -15.41 13.15 -20.48
CA MET A 372 -15.53 13.54 -21.88
C MET A 372 -16.21 12.46 -22.73
N GLU A 373 -15.82 11.21 -22.59
CA GLU A 373 -16.46 10.07 -23.28
C GLU A 373 -17.95 9.94 -22.92
N LEU A 374 -18.29 10.17 -21.67
CA LEU A 374 -19.67 10.14 -21.20
C LEU A 374 -20.51 11.23 -21.85
N ILE A 375 -19.98 12.44 -21.99
CA ILE A 375 -20.66 13.58 -22.64
C ILE A 375 -20.88 13.31 -24.13
N GLU A 376 -19.89 12.75 -24.83
CA GLU A 376 -20.05 12.40 -26.25
C GLU A 376 -21.08 11.30 -26.45
N LYS A 377 -21.08 10.27 -25.60
CA LYS A 377 -22.04 9.17 -25.68
C LYS A 377 -23.47 9.62 -25.46
N VAL A 378 -23.71 10.53 -24.50
CA VAL A 378 -25.04 11.08 -24.23
C VAL A 378 -25.49 12.05 -25.32
N LEU A 379 -24.59 12.85 -25.90
CA LEU A 379 -24.90 13.70 -27.03
C LEU A 379 -25.29 12.92 -28.28
N ARG A 380 -24.61 11.81 -28.58
CA ARG A 380 -24.98 10.89 -29.68
C ARG A 380 -26.34 10.24 -29.46
N LYS A 381 -26.66 9.85 -28.22
CA LYS A 381 -27.95 9.26 -27.86
C LYS A 381 -29.14 10.19 -28.08
N HIS A 382 -28.92 11.50 -27.96
CA HIS A 382 -29.97 12.54 -28.15
C HIS A 382 -29.83 13.31 -29.43
N ASP A 383 -29.21 12.73 -30.48
CA ASP A 383 -29.05 13.33 -31.82
C ASP A 383 -28.58 14.82 -31.81
N GLY A 384 -27.69 15.15 -30.84
CA GLY A 384 -27.16 16.50 -30.69
C GLY A 384 -28.04 17.47 -29.90
N ASN A 385 -29.19 17.05 -29.40
CA ASN A 385 -30.07 17.89 -28.56
C ASN A 385 -29.45 18.18 -27.20
N ARG A 386 -28.82 19.33 -27.07
CA ARG A 386 -28.04 19.76 -25.90
C ARG A 386 -28.89 19.87 -24.63
N LYS A 387 -30.15 20.28 -24.75
CA LYS A 387 -31.08 20.45 -23.63
C LYS A 387 -31.44 19.10 -23.01
N ALA A 388 -31.74 18.09 -23.83
CA ALA A 388 -32.04 16.75 -23.41
C ALA A 388 -30.78 16.05 -22.81
N ALA A 389 -29.62 16.24 -23.45
CA ALA A 389 -28.35 15.72 -22.97
C ALA A 389 -27.92 16.33 -21.60
N ALA A 390 -28.14 17.64 -21.41
CA ALA A 390 -27.88 18.32 -20.16
C ALA A 390 -28.76 17.79 -19.01
N ALA A 391 -30.05 17.54 -19.29
CA ALA A 391 -30.98 16.97 -18.33
C ALA A 391 -30.62 15.54 -17.95
N GLU A 392 -30.19 14.66 -18.87
CA GLU A 392 -29.76 13.30 -18.61
C GLU A 392 -28.43 13.27 -17.81
N LEU A 393 -27.52 14.21 -18.06
CA LEU A 393 -26.26 14.34 -17.33
C LEU A 393 -26.39 15.07 -15.98
N GLY A 394 -27.57 15.59 -15.63
CA GLY A 394 -27.80 16.33 -14.39
C GLY A 394 -27.02 17.65 -14.28
N ILE A 395 -26.63 18.26 -15.42
CA ILE A 395 -25.86 19.50 -15.46
C ILE A 395 -26.59 20.60 -16.21
N SER A 396 -26.24 21.88 -15.98
CA SER A 396 -26.84 23.00 -16.72
C SER A 396 -26.37 23.02 -18.20
N GLU A 397 -27.22 23.49 -19.11
CA GLU A 397 -26.85 23.65 -20.52
C GLU A 397 -25.56 24.51 -20.69
N ARG A 398 -25.38 25.51 -19.85
CA ARG A 398 -24.19 26.38 -19.85
C ARG A 398 -22.92 25.60 -19.48
N THR A 399 -23.02 24.67 -18.53
CA THR A 399 -21.92 23.80 -18.14
C THR A 399 -21.59 22.81 -19.25
N LEU A 400 -22.60 22.20 -19.88
CA LEU A 400 -22.44 21.30 -21.00
C LEU A 400 -21.78 22.03 -22.20
N TYR A 401 -22.22 23.23 -22.54
CA TYR A 401 -21.64 24.06 -23.62
C TYR A 401 -20.15 24.36 -23.37
N ARG A 402 -19.77 24.71 -22.11
CA ARG A 402 -18.37 24.99 -21.74
C ARG A 402 -17.50 23.74 -21.89
N LYS A 403 -18.03 22.57 -21.55
CA LYS A 403 -17.30 21.29 -21.67
C LYS A 403 -17.16 20.86 -23.14
N ILE A 404 -18.18 21.01 -23.96
CA ILE A 404 -18.12 20.72 -25.41
C ILE A 404 -17.09 21.64 -26.12
N LYS A 405 -17.03 22.94 -25.75
CA LYS A 405 -16.03 23.86 -26.30
C LYS A 405 -14.58 23.50 -25.93
N GLN A 406 -14.38 22.72 -24.87
CA GLN A 406 -13.05 22.16 -24.48
C GLN A 406 -12.69 20.92 -25.29
N ILE A 407 -13.66 20.18 -25.85
CA ILE A 407 -13.47 18.99 -26.69
C ILE A 407 -13.10 19.36 -28.14
N GLY A 408 -13.54 20.51 -28.61
CA GLY A 408 -13.33 20.98 -29.99
C GLY A 408 -12.06 21.83 -30.20
N LYS A 409 -11.12 21.76 -29.29
CA LYS A 409 -9.75 22.27 -29.41
C LYS A 409 -8.76 21.15 -29.16
#